data_a880dc48f6c4e53f8a937c5f6d5b3618
#
_entry.id   a880dc48f6c4e53f8a937c5f6d5b3618
#
_cell.length_a   1.000
_cell.length_b   1.000
_cell.length_c   1.000
_cell.angle_alpha   90.00
_cell.angle_beta   90.00
_cell.angle_gamma   90.00
#
_symmetry.space_group_name_H-M   'P 1'
#
loop_
_entity.id
_entity.type
_entity.pdbx_description
1 polymer ?
#
loop_
_entity_poly.entity_id
_entity_poly.type
_entity_poly.pdbx_seq_one_letter_code
_entity_poly.pdbx_strand_id
1 'polypeptide(L)'
;HTLSSDGARDDHLPGETRRLYTIGVGGNPSYEAPRMRYSFASYTRPGELHEIDPATGEDALLKRATVLGNFNPRDYMERRVWITARDGERIPVSLVWHRDCPAQDSPMFITGYGAYESSSDPGF
;
A
#
# COMPACT_ATOMS: atom_id res chain seq x y z
N HIS A 1 -5.85 -12.50 9.50
CA HIS A 1 -5.73 -11.16 10.07
C HIS A 1 -7.00 -10.81 10.82
N THR A 2 -6.98 -10.90 12.13
CA THR A 2 -8.04 -10.43 13.00
C THR A 2 -7.87 -8.92 13.17
N LEU A 3 -8.92 -8.17 12.83
CA LEU A 3 -9.01 -6.77 13.23
C LEU A 3 -9.05 -6.74 14.76
N SER A 4 -8.05 -6.15 15.37
CA SER A 4 -8.08 -5.87 16.79
C SER A 4 -9.16 -4.82 17.05
N SER A 5 -9.88 -4.96 18.16
CA SER A 5 -10.98 -4.07 18.56
C SER A 5 -10.52 -2.63 18.88
N ASP A 6 -9.23 -2.37 18.89
CA ASP A 6 -8.63 -1.05 19.13
C ASP A 6 -8.27 -0.30 17.83
N GLY A 7 -8.63 -0.84 16.66
CA GLY A 7 -8.34 -0.22 15.37
C GLY A 7 -6.87 -0.24 14.95
N ALA A 8 -6.01 -0.89 15.72
CA ALA A 8 -4.63 -1.13 15.30
C ALA A 8 -4.65 -2.14 14.16
N ARG A 9 -4.30 -1.70 12.97
CA ARG A 9 -4.06 -2.59 11.83
C ARG A 9 -2.77 -3.33 12.09
N ASP A 10 -2.84 -4.65 12.27
CA ASP A 10 -1.66 -5.50 12.19
C ASP A 10 -1.31 -5.65 10.70
N ASP A 11 -0.44 -4.77 10.24
CA ASP A 11 0.00 -4.68 8.84
C ASP A 11 1.05 -5.74 8.49
N HIS A 12 1.02 -6.89 9.18
CA HIS A 12 1.97 -7.97 8.95
C HIS A 12 1.45 -8.92 7.86
N LEU A 13 1.88 -8.70 6.63
CA LEU A 13 1.85 -9.73 5.60
C LEU A 13 3.02 -10.70 5.84
N PRO A 14 2.79 -12.02 5.91
CA PRO A 14 3.85 -12.99 6.10
C PRO A 14 4.94 -12.83 5.03
N GLY A 15 6.18 -12.54 5.44
CA GLY A 15 7.36 -12.50 4.58
C GLY A 15 7.69 -11.16 3.94
N GLU A 16 6.98 -10.07 4.22
CA GLU A 16 7.34 -8.74 3.70
C GLU A 16 7.76 -7.78 4.83
N THR A 17 8.94 -7.19 4.68
CA THR A 17 9.36 -5.97 5.40
C THR A 17 8.32 -4.87 5.15
N ARG A 18 8.01 -4.08 6.17
CA ARG A 18 7.02 -2.99 6.20
C ARG A 18 7.00 -2.17 4.90
N ARG A 19 6.20 -2.58 3.95
CA ARG A 19 5.95 -1.83 2.73
C ARG A 19 4.77 -0.90 2.94
N LEU A 20 4.78 0.21 2.21
CA LEU A 20 3.66 1.15 2.18
C LEU A 20 2.62 0.63 1.18
N TYR A 21 1.48 0.15 1.68
CA TYR A 21 0.46 -0.45 0.83
C TYR A 21 -0.95 -0.08 1.29
N THR A 22 -1.90 -0.30 0.42
CA THR A 22 -3.33 -0.20 0.69
C THR A 22 -3.99 -1.52 0.38
N ILE A 23 -4.85 -1.97 1.30
CA ILE A 23 -5.74 -3.11 1.09
C ILE A 23 -7.18 -2.61 1.17
N GLY A 24 -7.98 -3.00 0.18
CA GLY A 24 -9.41 -2.73 0.16
C GLY A 24 -10.21 -4.01 0.01
N VAL A 25 -11.35 -4.11 0.69
CA VAL A 25 -12.27 -5.22 0.48
C VAL A 25 -12.87 -5.10 -0.92
N GLY A 26 -12.78 -6.18 -1.70
CA GLY A 26 -13.31 -6.25 -3.06
C GLY A 26 -14.83 -6.47 -3.10
N GLY A 27 -15.39 -6.58 -4.30
CA GLY A 27 -16.78 -6.96 -4.49
C GLY A 27 -17.04 -8.39 -4.03
N ASN A 28 -17.72 -8.54 -2.90
CA ASN A 28 -18.10 -9.82 -2.31
C ASN A 28 -19.64 -9.88 -2.21
N PRO A 29 -20.35 -10.24 -3.31
CA PRO A 29 -21.80 -10.13 -3.38
C PRO A 29 -22.55 -11.19 -2.56
N SER A 30 -21.89 -12.28 -2.18
CA SER A 30 -22.49 -13.34 -1.36
C SER A 30 -21.87 -13.38 0.02
N TYR A 31 -22.70 -13.28 1.04
CA TYR A 31 -22.28 -13.42 2.43
C TYR A 31 -21.79 -14.83 2.77
N GLU A 32 -22.35 -15.85 2.10
CA GLU A 32 -22.02 -17.26 2.34
C GLU A 32 -20.86 -17.76 1.44
N ALA A 33 -20.24 -16.86 0.66
CA ALA A 33 -19.11 -17.26 -0.17
C ALA A 33 -17.94 -17.75 0.71
N PRO A 34 -17.36 -18.93 0.41
CA PRO A 34 -16.26 -19.49 1.21
C PRO A 34 -14.96 -18.67 1.04
N ARG A 35 -14.88 -17.84 0.02
CA ARG A 35 -13.72 -17.01 -0.31
C ARG A 35 -14.09 -15.54 -0.37
N MET A 36 -13.15 -14.70 0.01
CA MET A 36 -13.30 -13.25 0.04
C MET A 36 -12.30 -12.59 -0.90
N ARG A 37 -12.77 -11.64 -1.70
CA ARG A 37 -11.92 -10.86 -2.58
C ARG A 37 -11.45 -9.58 -1.91
N TYR A 38 -10.19 -9.24 -2.16
CA TYR A 38 -9.60 -7.99 -1.74
C TYR A 38 -8.69 -7.41 -2.82
N SER A 39 -8.54 -6.10 -2.81
CA SER A 39 -7.57 -5.39 -3.65
C SER A 39 -6.33 -5.05 -2.84
N PHE A 40 -5.20 -5.06 -3.50
CA PHE A 40 -3.92 -4.65 -2.95
C PHE A 40 -3.23 -3.69 -3.91
N ALA A 41 -2.60 -2.65 -3.41
CA ALA A 41 -1.71 -1.76 -4.17
C ALA A 41 -0.65 -1.16 -3.27
N SER A 42 0.50 -0.80 -3.83
CA SER A 42 1.52 0.02 -3.17
C SER A 42 2.07 1.04 -4.16
N TYR A 43 2.96 1.90 -3.73
CA TYR A 43 3.62 2.84 -4.65
C TYR A 43 4.48 2.14 -5.70
N THR A 44 4.97 0.94 -5.42
CA THR A 44 5.87 0.18 -6.29
C THR A 44 5.26 -1.10 -6.86
N ARG A 45 4.02 -1.42 -6.48
CA ARG A 45 3.28 -2.58 -7.00
C ARG A 45 1.95 -2.12 -7.60
N PRO A 46 1.70 -2.43 -8.89
CA PRO A 46 0.42 -2.11 -9.53
C PRO A 46 -0.73 -2.82 -8.82
N GLY A 47 -1.94 -2.29 -8.99
CA GLY A 47 -3.14 -2.84 -8.37
C GLY A 47 -3.32 -4.32 -8.67
N GLU A 48 -3.57 -5.09 -7.61
CA GLU A 48 -3.81 -6.53 -7.64
C GLU A 48 -5.20 -6.84 -7.08
N LEU A 49 -5.85 -7.84 -7.63
CA LEU A 49 -7.07 -8.44 -7.10
C LEU A 49 -6.72 -9.86 -6.63
N HIS A 50 -7.02 -10.12 -5.39
CA HIS A 50 -6.78 -11.40 -4.72
C HIS A 50 -8.09 -12.03 -4.25
N GLU A 51 -8.05 -13.32 -4.03
CA GLU A 51 -9.11 -14.08 -3.38
C GLU A 51 -8.50 -14.96 -2.29
N ILE A 52 -8.96 -14.76 -1.07
CA ILE A 52 -8.48 -15.50 0.11
C ILE A 52 -9.57 -16.40 0.66
N ASP A 53 -9.19 -17.60 1.08
CA ASP A 53 -10.00 -18.47 1.91
C ASP A 53 -9.73 -18.13 3.38
N PRO A 54 -10.69 -17.54 4.11
CA PRO A 54 -10.46 -17.13 5.51
C PRO A 54 -10.24 -18.32 6.46
N ALA A 55 -10.72 -19.52 6.11
CA ALA A 55 -10.60 -20.70 6.95
C ALA A 55 -9.20 -21.34 6.86
N THR A 56 -8.60 -21.33 5.67
CA THR A 56 -7.29 -21.96 5.43
C THR A 56 -6.16 -20.96 5.34
N GLY A 57 -6.46 -19.66 5.04
CA GLY A 57 -5.48 -18.64 4.73
C GLY A 57 -4.89 -18.77 3.32
N GLU A 58 -5.41 -19.67 2.48
CA GLU A 58 -4.99 -19.80 1.09
C GLU A 58 -5.34 -18.53 0.32
N ASP A 59 -4.33 -17.89 -0.29
CA ASP A 59 -4.46 -16.65 -1.06
C ASP A 59 -4.10 -16.88 -2.52
N ALA A 60 -4.96 -16.46 -3.42
CA ALA A 60 -4.80 -16.57 -4.86
C ALA A 60 -4.83 -15.20 -5.52
N LEU A 61 -3.80 -14.88 -6.31
CA LEU A 61 -3.80 -13.71 -7.18
C LEU A 61 -4.72 -13.99 -8.38
N LEU A 62 -5.82 -13.23 -8.49
CA LEU A 62 -6.76 -13.34 -9.61
C LEU A 62 -6.35 -12.45 -10.78
N LYS A 63 -5.89 -11.23 -10.50
CA LYS A 63 -5.54 -10.26 -11.53
C LYS A 63 -4.52 -9.26 -11.01
N ARG A 64 -3.61 -8.86 -11.90
CA ARG A 64 -2.68 -7.74 -11.68
C ARG A 64 -2.82 -6.75 -12.81
N ALA A 65 -2.82 -5.45 -12.50
CA ALA A 65 -2.79 -4.41 -13.51
C ALA A 65 -1.48 -4.47 -14.32
N THR A 66 -1.61 -4.36 -15.64
CA THR A 66 -0.44 -4.37 -16.53
C THR A 66 0.17 -2.97 -16.58
N VAL A 67 1.47 -2.89 -16.37
CA VAL A 67 2.25 -1.66 -16.56
C VAL A 67 2.96 -1.74 -17.89
N LEU A 68 2.76 -0.74 -18.73
CA LEU A 68 3.42 -0.66 -20.04
C LEU A 68 4.85 -0.13 -19.86
N GLY A 69 5.75 -0.60 -20.74
CA GLY A 69 7.17 -0.24 -20.74
C GLY A 69 8.03 -1.16 -19.87
N ASN A 70 9.25 -0.70 -19.56
CA ASN A 70 10.25 -1.48 -18.82
C ASN A 70 10.13 -1.24 -17.30
N PHE A 71 8.93 -1.30 -16.75
CA PHE A 71 8.74 -1.14 -15.31
C PHE A 71 9.12 -2.43 -14.57
N ASN A 72 10.00 -2.29 -13.57
CA ASN A 72 10.33 -3.36 -12.64
C ASN A 72 10.18 -2.83 -11.19
N PRO A 73 9.28 -3.39 -10.39
CA PRO A 73 9.06 -2.94 -8.99
C PRO A 73 10.32 -2.96 -8.13
N ARG A 74 11.29 -3.83 -8.45
CA ARG A 74 12.55 -3.96 -7.70
C ARG A 74 13.50 -2.78 -7.90
N ASP A 75 13.26 -1.96 -8.90
CA ASP A 75 14.10 -0.79 -9.17
C ASP A 75 13.66 0.43 -8.38
N TYR A 76 12.56 0.33 -7.66
CA TYR A 76 12.03 1.40 -6.84
C TYR A 76 12.16 1.10 -5.36
N MET A 77 12.46 2.14 -4.61
CA MET A 77 12.55 2.13 -3.15
C MET A 77 11.41 2.97 -2.59
N GLU A 78 10.88 2.56 -1.44
CA GLU A 78 9.84 3.29 -0.73
C GLU A 78 10.18 3.38 0.75
N ARG A 79 9.81 4.51 1.37
CA ARG A 79 10.03 4.74 2.80
C ARG A 79 9.02 5.72 3.34
N ARG A 80 8.55 5.49 4.57
CA ARG A 80 7.82 6.49 5.33
C ARG A 80 8.74 7.14 6.36
N VAL A 81 8.74 8.46 6.36
CA VAL A 81 9.41 9.28 7.36
C VAL A 81 8.38 10.16 8.07
N TRP A 82 8.71 10.59 9.28
CA TRP A 82 7.90 11.51 10.04
C TRP A 82 8.67 12.82 10.17
N ILE A 83 8.08 13.91 9.71
CA ILE A 83 8.63 15.24 9.89
C ILE A 83 7.83 15.99 10.95
N THR A 84 8.49 16.89 11.67
CA THR A 84 7.82 17.74 12.64
C THR A 84 7.54 19.10 12.01
N ALA A 85 6.29 19.49 11.98
CA ALA A 85 5.85 20.80 11.50
C ALA A 85 6.23 21.91 12.49
N ARG A 86 6.05 23.18 12.08
CA ARG A 86 6.42 24.34 12.92
C ARG A 86 5.60 24.42 14.22
N ASP A 87 4.39 23.92 14.22
CA ASP A 87 3.47 23.83 15.36
C ASP A 87 3.73 22.63 16.27
N GLY A 88 4.71 21.78 15.93
CA GLY A 88 5.07 20.57 16.69
C GLY A 88 4.36 19.30 16.23
N GLU A 89 3.39 19.38 15.32
CA GLU A 89 2.68 18.21 14.83
C GLU A 89 3.56 17.32 13.95
N ARG A 90 3.35 16.02 14.04
CA ARG A 90 4.09 15.03 13.24
C ARG A 90 3.35 14.68 11.97
N ILE A 91 3.99 14.92 10.84
CA ILE A 91 3.44 14.68 9.50
C ILE A 91 4.10 13.44 8.90
N PRO A 92 3.31 12.41 8.52
CA PRO A 92 3.84 11.27 7.78
C PRO A 92 4.11 11.67 6.32
N VAL A 93 5.31 11.38 5.85
CA VAL A 93 5.71 11.62 4.45
C VAL A 93 6.15 10.30 3.83
N SER A 94 5.49 9.90 2.75
CA SER A 94 5.89 8.74 1.97
C SER A 94 6.82 9.19 0.85
N LEU A 95 7.95 8.53 0.73
CA LEU A 95 8.98 8.77 -0.28
C LEU A 95 9.04 7.57 -1.21
N VAL A 96 9.10 7.83 -2.52
CA VAL A 96 9.31 6.82 -3.56
C VAL A 96 10.38 7.33 -4.50
N TRP A 97 11.36 6.48 -4.84
CA TRP A 97 12.44 6.86 -5.75
C TRP A 97 12.99 5.63 -6.49
N HIS A 98 13.56 5.85 -7.66
CA HIS A 98 14.30 4.82 -8.37
C HIS A 98 15.66 4.63 -7.70
N ARG A 99 16.11 3.37 -7.54
CA ARG A 99 17.36 3.02 -6.81
C ARG A 99 18.60 3.73 -7.34
N ASP A 100 18.62 3.99 -8.66
CA ASP A 100 19.74 4.65 -9.32
C ASP A 100 19.67 6.19 -9.26
N CYS A 101 18.59 6.74 -8.68
CA CYS A 101 18.48 8.17 -8.43
C CYS A 101 19.40 8.57 -7.27
N PRO A 102 20.31 9.52 -7.45
CA PRO A 102 21.12 10.02 -6.37
C PRO A 102 20.23 10.66 -5.29
N ALA A 103 20.54 10.40 -4.02
CA ALA A 103 19.78 10.94 -2.90
C ALA A 103 19.92 12.46 -2.73
N GLN A 104 20.93 13.06 -3.36
CA GLN A 104 21.22 14.49 -3.34
C GLN A 104 21.05 15.07 -4.75
N ASP A 105 20.51 16.27 -4.81
CA ASP A 105 20.35 17.06 -6.04
C ASP A 105 19.40 16.46 -7.11
N SER A 106 18.57 15.49 -6.73
CA SER A 106 17.54 14.97 -7.62
C SER A 106 16.29 15.85 -7.59
N PRO A 107 15.66 16.13 -8.74
CA PRO A 107 14.36 16.79 -8.78
C PRO A 107 13.33 15.97 -7.96
N MET A 108 12.51 16.66 -7.18
CA MET A 108 11.50 16.03 -6.35
C MET A 108 10.10 16.58 -6.68
N PHE A 109 9.16 15.69 -6.87
CA PHE A 109 7.74 16.02 -6.96
C PHE A 109 7.09 15.78 -5.59
N ILE A 110 6.42 16.82 -5.06
CA ILE A 110 5.72 16.73 -3.78
C ILE A 110 4.23 16.93 -4.04
N THR A 111 3.41 16.07 -3.46
CA THR A 111 1.97 16.22 -3.42
C THR A 111 1.47 15.96 -2.01
N GLY A 112 0.33 16.52 -1.68
CA GLY A 112 -0.29 16.31 -0.38
C GLY A 112 -1.73 16.77 -0.38
N TYR A 113 -2.52 16.17 0.48
CA TYR A 113 -3.89 16.55 0.73
C TYR A 113 -4.18 16.40 2.22
N GLY A 114 -4.84 17.38 2.81
CA GLY A 114 -5.08 17.41 4.25
C GLY A 114 -6.43 18.02 4.63
N ALA A 115 -7.46 17.84 3.80
CA ALA A 115 -8.81 18.35 4.07
C ALA A 115 -9.84 17.21 4.13
N TYR A 116 -10.98 17.47 4.76
CA TYR A 116 -12.15 16.59 4.81
C TYR A 116 -11.85 15.17 5.33
N GLU A 117 -10.95 15.03 6.30
CA GLU A 117 -10.56 13.74 6.90
C GLU A 117 -10.11 12.68 5.89
N SER A 118 -9.63 13.14 4.72
CA SER A 118 -9.17 12.27 3.64
C SER A 118 -7.66 12.08 3.73
N SER A 119 -7.21 10.83 3.74
CA SER A 119 -5.80 10.47 3.69
C SER A 119 -5.34 10.19 2.26
N SER A 120 -4.06 10.45 1.99
CA SER A 120 -3.40 10.00 0.76
C SER A 120 -2.80 8.64 1.00
N ASP A 121 -3.56 7.58 0.70
CA ASP A 121 -3.11 6.22 0.87
C ASP A 121 -2.16 5.79 -0.25
N PRO A 122 -1.24 4.82 0.02
CA PRO A 122 -0.35 4.30 -0.99
C PRO A 122 -1.11 3.70 -2.18
N GLY A 123 -0.76 4.14 -3.38
CA GLY A 123 -1.32 3.66 -4.64
C GLY A 123 -0.28 3.74 -5.75
N PHE A 124 -0.47 2.92 -6.80
CA PHE A 124 0.42 2.86 -7.96
C PHE A 124 0.04 3.89 -9.02
#